data_a7d49332430e42eecd391d9aaabe5a68
#
_entry.id   a7d49332430e42eecd391d9aaabe5a68
#
_cell.length_a   1.000
_cell.length_b   1.000
_cell.length_c   1.000
_cell.angle_alpha   90.00
_cell.angle_beta   90.00
_cell.angle_gamma   90.00
#
_symmetry.space_group_name_H-M   'P 1'
#
loop_
_entity.id
_entity.type
_entity.pdbx_description
1 polymer ?
#
loop_
_entity_poly.entity_id
_entity_poly.type
_entity_poly.pdbx_seq_one_letter_code
_entity_poly.pdbx_strand_id
1 'polypeptide(L)'
;ILPSDLNFLKADAGNLMSFMPSGAQWTILIAVAAFAAFVALFVFLNRLDARHGRLFRGSDKQSRSVNAIARLLLILLPGLFFTLYSMQVSTVGSWAKGFATVMGDKPSMWDSVYDAQRNGPLVAFTRQLNPKVMVKPDDYSEETMKQVAARYEKAAKKINAKRSANMTDSTVIYVLSESFSDPSRVPGLKVNKDSMPKIREIKQNTTSGLMLSSGYGGGTANLEYMGLSGLSMANFDSSLTSPYQQLVPSEHWTPTINQMWGAAKNSIGLHPYESSMYSRATNYKKFGFSHFYTLTGPDVISHQDKIDDSPYVSDEATYKSTLEQVKKTKSNQFLQVITMQNHMPYHKWYKHNDFKATSTTDKPLKDDEQESIETYQKGASLTDDATADFLAELDKLGKPVTVVFYGDHLPGIYSSASADDGNSLALHQTDYFIWSNKASGTQGNKIGNADYSSPNFFVAQAAEHMDAKVSPYLAFLTEMHSKISEIG
;
A
#
# COMPACT_ATOMS: atom_id res chain seq x y z
N ILE A 1 -0.70 -12.68 -13.01
CA ILE A 1 -0.64 -11.77 -14.16
C ILE A 1 -1.74 -10.72 -13.95
N LEU A 2 -1.37 -9.46 -13.91
CA LEU A 2 -2.27 -8.31 -13.86
C LEU A 2 -2.54 -7.80 -15.29
N PRO A 3 -3.67 -7.12 -15.56
CA PRO A 3 -3.90 -6.48 -16.86
C PRO A 3 -2.78 -5.52 -17.27
N SER A 4 -2.18 -4.82 -16.30
CA SER A 4 -1.02 -3.96 -16.50
C SER A 4 0.23 -4.68 -16.97
N ASP A 5 0.40 -5.96 -16.65
CA ASP A 5 1.55 -6.77 -17.11
C ASP A 5 1.52 -6.95 -18.64
N LEU A 6 0.34 -6.85 -19.25
CA LEU A 6 0.19 -6.87 -20.72
C LEU A 6 0.83 -5.63 -21.37
N ASN A 7 1.04 -4.54 -20.65
CA ASN A 7 1.74 -3.37 -21.17
C ASN A 7 3.23 -3.65 -21.39
N PHE A 8 3.83 -4.55 -20.60
CA PHE A 8 5.21 -4.99 -20.81
C PHE A 8 5.38 -5.78 -22.12
N LEU A 9 4.35 -6.56 -22.52
CA LEU A 9 4.36 -7.25 -23.82
C LEU A 9 4.41 -6.29 -25.00
N LYS A 10 3.88 -5.07 -24.85
CA LYS A 10 3.89 -4.04 -25.90
C LYS A 10 5.21 -3.24 -25.92
N ALA A 11 5.83 -3.04 -24.77
CA ALA A 11 6.98 -2.16 -24.63
C ALA A 11 8.32 -2.89 -24.87
N ASP A 12 8.46 -4.15 -24.45
CA ASP A 12 9.74 -4.87 -24.52
C ASP A 12 9.57 -6.41 -24.43
N ALA A 13 8.97 -6.99 -25.46
CA ALA A 13 8.77 -8.44 -25.54
C ALA A 13 10.09 -9.26 -25.49
N GLY A 14 11.22 -8.65 -25.88
CA GLY A 14 12.55 -9.30 -25.88
C GLY A 14 13.12 -9.50 -24.48
N ASN A 15 12.88 -8.59 -23.54
CA ASN A 15 13.38 -8.67 -22.18
C ASN A 15 12.44 -9.41 -21.21
N LEU A 16 11.21 -9.74 -21.63
CA LEU A 16 10.25 -10.45 -20.78
C LEU A 16 10.81 -11.79 -20.28
N MET A 17 11.60 -12.47 -21.11
CA MET A 17 12.22 -13.75 -20.78
C MET A 17 13.30 -13.65 -19.70
N SER A 18 13.97 -12.50 -19.57
CA SER A 18 15.01 -12.28 -18.56
C SER A 18 14.45 -12.01 -17.15
N PHE A 19 13.17 -11.64 -17.05
CA PHE A 19 12.48 -11.37 -15.77
C PHE A 19 11.70 -12.58 -15.24
N MET A 20 11.70 -13.70 -15.98
CA MET A 20 10.98 -14.89 -15.53
C MET A 20 11.77 -15.67 -14.48
N PRO A 21 11.10 -16.21 -13.45
CA PRO A 21 11.73 -17.13 -12.51
C PRO A 21 12.36 -18.32 -13.25
N SER A 22 13.44 -18.85 -12.73
CA SER A 22 14.06 -20.07 -13.26
C SER A 22 13.03 -21.20 -13.30
N GLY A 23 12.81 -21.76 -14.48
CA GLY A 23 11.79 -22.81 -14.72
C GLY A 23 10.46 -22.32 -15.30
N ALA A 24 10.13 -21.03 -15.32
CA ALA A 24 8.91 -20.50 -15.89
C ALA A 24 8.79 -20.80 -17.40
N GLN A 25 9.92 -20.91 -18.12
CA GLN A 25 9.96 -21.31 -19.53
C GLN A 25 9.35 -22.69 -19.76
N TRP A 26 9.64 -23.64 -18.87
CA TRP A 26 9.06 -24.99 -18.93
C TRP A 26 7.56 -24.98 -18.64
N THR A 27 7.11 -24.18 -17.70
CA THR A 27 5.68 -24.01 -17.38
C THR A 27 4.91 -23.46 -18.58
N ILE A 28 5.48 -22.45 -19.29
CA ILE A 28 4.88 -21.89 -20.50
C ILE A 28 4.84 -22.93 -21.64
N LEU A 29 5.95 -23.62 -21.85
CA LEU A 29 6.00 -24.68 -22.87
C LEU A 29 4.98 -25.79 -22.61
N ILE A 30 4.84 -26.23 -21.36
CA ILE A 30 3.84 -27.21 -20.95
C ILE A 30 2.42 -26.66 -21.16
N ALA A 31 2.15 -25.42 -20.81
CA ALA A 31 0.84 -24.79 -21.00
C ALA A 31 0.49 -24.67 -22.51
N VAL A 32 1.44 -24.24 -23.32
CA VAL A 32 1.26 -24.16 -24.79
C VAL A 32 1.05 -25.55 -25.39
N ALA A 33 1.82 -26.56 -24.98
CA ALA A 33 1.66 -27.93 -25.43
C ALA A 33 0.31 -28.53 -25.00
N ALA A 34 -0.12 -28.27 -23.74
CA ALA A 34 -1.42 -28.70 -23.26
C ALA A 34 -2.57 -28.03 -24.01
N PHE A 35 -2.45 -26.72 -24.28
CA PHE A 35 -3.43 -26.01 -25.10
C PHE A 35 -3.49 -26.55 -26.55
N ALA A 36 -2.35 -26.78 -27.17
CA ALA A 36 -2.29 -27.38 -28.50
C ALA A 36 -2.89 -28.80 -28.52
N ALA A 37 -2.60 -29.62 -27.51
CA ALA A 37 -3.20 -30.94 -27.33
C ALA A 37 -4.72 -30.86 -27.14
N PHE A 38 -5.20 -29.90 -26.33
CA PHE A 38 -6.62 -29.64 -26.16
C PHE A 38 -7.32 -29.25 -27.46
N VAL A 39 -6.73 -28.33 -28.22
CA VAL A 39 -7.25 -27.94 -29.56
C VAL A 39 -7.26 -29.14 -30.52
N ALA A 40 -6.18 -29.92 -30.57
CA ALA A 40 -6.10 -31.11 -31.37
C ALA A 40 -7.16 -32.15 -31.00
N LEU A 41 -7.34 -32.38 -29.71
CA LEU A 41 -8.39 -33.27 -29.17
C LEU A 41 -9.79 -32.76 -29.55
N PHE A 42 -10.04 -31.45 -29.39
CA PHE A 42 -11.30 -30.84 -29.77
C PHE A 42 -11.60 -30.99 -31.27
N VAL A 43 -10.61 -30.76 -32.14
CA VAL A 43 -10.73 -30.95 -33.57
C VAL A 43 -10.97 -32.44 -33.90
N PHE A 44 -10.26 -33.34 -33.23
CA PHE A 44 -10.42 -34.79 -33.40
C PHE A 44 -11.82 -35.26 -32.98
N LEU A 45 -12.27 -34.84 -31.79
CA LEU A 45 -13.63 -35.15 -31.29
C LEU A 45 -14.71 -34.59 -32.24
N ASN A 46 -14.52 -33.35 -32.71
CA ASN A 46 -15.44 -32.74 -33.69
C ASN A 46 -15.49 -33.47 -35.01
N ARG A 47 -14.36 -34.08 -35.44
CA ARG A 47 -14.33 -34.95 -36.63
C ARG A 47 -15.04 -36.29 -36.39
N LEU A 48 -14.92 -36.86 -35.19
CA LEU A 48 -15.63 -38.08 -34.80
C LEU A 48 -17.13 -37.84 -34.69
N ASP A 49 -17.53 -36.68 -34.17
CA ASP A 49 -18.92 -36.28 -34.01
C ASP A 49 -19.59 -35.78 -35.32
N ALA A 50 -18.86 -35.73 -36.42
CA ALA A 50 -19.40 -35.38 -37.74
C ALA A 50 -20.53 -36.32 -38.24
N ARG A 51 -20.72 -37.47 -37.59
CA ARG A 51 -21.83 -38.40 -37.83
C ARG A 51 -23.12 -38.02 -37.13
N HIS A 52 -23.08 -37.26 -36.02
CA HIS A 52 -24.21 -36.77 -35.27
C HIS A 52 -24.47 -35.33 -35.71
N GLY A 53 -25.51 -35.09 -36.46
CA GLY A 53 -25.80 -33.86 -37.19
C GLY A 53 -25.39 -32.57 -36.43
N ARG A 54 -24.74 -31.67 -37.17
CA ARG A 54 -24.33 -30.36 -36.59
C ARG A 54 -25.55 -29.67 -35.95
N LEU A 55 -25.46 -29.31 -34.71
CA LEU A 55 -26.42 -28.40 -34.07
C LEU A 55 -26.70 -27.23 -35.03
N PHE A 56 -27.97 -27.01 -35.37
CA PHE A 56 -28.39 -26.00 -36.35
C PHE A 56 -27.96 -26.24 -37.81
N ARG A 57 -28.12 -27.43 -38.36
CA ARG A 57 -27.94 -27.71 -39.79
C ARG A 57 -29.28 -27.61 -40.49
N GLY A 58 -29.48 -26.56 -41.30
CA GLY A 58 -30.64 -26.43 -42.18
C GLY A 58 -30.44 -27.14 -43.51
N SER A 59 -31.49 -27.73 -44.03
CA SER A 59 -31.50 -28.41 -45.35
C SER A 59 -31.72 -27.45 -46.51
N ASP A 60 -32.42 -26.33 -46.28
CA ASP A 60 -32.69 -25.30 -47.27
C ASP A 60 -31.92 -24.00 -47.06
N LYS A 61 -32.02 -23.06 -48.02
CA LYS A 61 -31.25 -21.79 -47.98
C LYS A 61 -31.68 -20.88 -46.83
N GLN A 62 -32.97 -20.87 -46.51
CA GLN A 62 -33.50 -20.01 -45.45
C GLN A 62 -33.13 -20.54 -44.04
N SER A 63 -33.22 -21.86 -43.85
CA SER A 63 -32.81 -22.49 -42.60
C SER A 63 -31.29 -22.43 -42.38
N ARG A 64 -30.47 -22.39 -43.44
CA ARG A 64 -29.01 -22.16 -43.34
C ARG A 64 -28.69 -20.75 -42.83
N SER A 65 -29.43 -19.73 -43.29
CA SER A 65 -29.25 -18.34 -42.85
C SER A 65 -29.67 -18.16 -41.42
N VAL A 66 -30.82 -18.69 -40.99
CA VAL A 66 -31.27 -18.67 -39.61
C VAL A 66 -30.28 -19.35 -38.66
N ASN A 67 -29.76 -20.52 -39.09
CA ASN A 67 -28.76 -21.22 -38.27
C ASN A 67 -27.40 -20.55 -38.24
N ALA A 68 -27.00 -19.81 -39.27
CA ALA A 68 -25.80 -18.98 -39.26
C ALA A 68 -25.97 -17.83 -38.29
N ILE A 69 -27.12 -17.15 -38.24
CA ILE A 69 -27.44 -16.10 -37.30
C ILE A 69 -27.46 -16.65 -35.85
N ALA A 70 -28.10 -17.83 -35.64
CA ALA A 70 -28.11 -18.45 -34.30
C ALA A 70 -26.70 -18.77 -33.79
N ARG A 71 -25.80 -19.26 -34.65
CA ARG A 71 -24.40 -19.51 -34.30
C ARG A 71 -23.66 -18.20 -33.98
N LEU A 72 -23.89 -17.17 -34.79
CA LEU A 72 -23.30 -15.85 -34.55
C LEU A 72 -23.75 -15.28 -33.20
N LEU A 73 -25.03 -15.39 -32.88
CA LEU A 73 -25.58 -14.96 -31.58
C LEU A 73 -25.00 -15.76 -30.41
N LEU A 74 -24.80 -17.07 -30.55
CA LEU A 74 -24.17 -17.92 -29.54
C LEU A 74 -22.70 -17.54 -29.24
N ILE A 75 -22.02 -16.88 -30.19
CA ILE A 75 -20.67 -16.36 -30.00
C ILE A 75 -20.72 -14.92 -29.48
N LEU A 76 -21.58 -14.08 -30.08
CA LEU A 76 -21.62 -12.64 -29.76
C LEU A 76 -22.23 -12.37 -28.39
N LEU A 77 -23.30 -13.10 -27.97
CA LEU A 77 -23.94 -12.85 -26.69
C LEU A 77 -23.04 -13.13 -25.48
N PRO A 78 -22.32 -14.28 -25.40
CA PRO A 78 -21.33 -14.47 -24.35
C PRO A 78 -20.19 -13.47 -24.41
N GLY A 79 -19.69 -13.13 -25.62
CA GLY A 79 -18.65 -12.11 -25.79
C GLY A 79 -19.10 -10.74 -25.28
N LEU A 80 -20.31 -10.33 -25.62
CA LEU A 80 -20.91 -9.08 -25.12
C LEU A 80 -21.11 -9.13 -23.60
N PHE A 81 -21.62 -10.24 -23.06
CA PHE A 81 -21.77 -10.43 -21.62
C PHE A 81 -20.41 -10.29 -20.91
N PHE A 82 -19.38 -10.98 -21.37
CA PHE A 82 -18.04 -10.87 -20.78
C PHE A 82 -17.47 -9.45 -20.87
N THR A 83 -17.66 -8.76 -21.98
CA THR A 83 -17.22 -7.38 -22.14
C THR A 83 -17.93 -6.45 -21.14
N LEU A 84 -19.26 -6.51 -21.09
CA LEU A 84 -20.05 -5.68 -20.14
C LEU A 84 -19.75 -6.02 -18.68
N TYR A 85 -19.57 -7.31 -18.38
CA TYR A 85 -19.16 -7.78 -17.05
C TYR A 85 -17.80 -7.20 -16.66
N SER A 86 -16.80 -7.34 -17.53
CA SER A 86 -15.44 -6.84 -17.29
C SER A 86 -15.39 -5.31 -17.09
N MET A 87 -16.25 -4.57 -17.79
CA MET A 87 -16.33 -3.12 -17.65
C MET A 87 -16.98 -2.67 -16.34
N GLN A 88 -17.77 -3.50 -15.69
CA GLN A 88 -18.59 -3.09 -14.56
C GLN A 88 -18.32 -3.86 -13.25
N VAL A 89 -17.58 -4.97 -13.28
CA VAL A 89 -17.35 -5.80 -12.08
C VAL A 89 -16.60 -5.06 -10.97
N SER A 90 -15.81 -4.04 -11.30
CA SER A 90 -15.11 -3.19 -10.35
C SER A 90 -15.98 -2.05 -9.81
N THR A 91 -17.15 -1.77 -10.42
CA THR A 91 -18.01 -0.65 -10.04
C THR A 91 -18.96 -1.06 -8.92
N VAL A 92 -18.88 -0.34 -7.80
CA VAL A 92 -19.79 -0.55 -6.67
C VAL A 92 -21.26 -0.30 -7.08
N GLY A 93 -22.17 -1.19 -6.67
CA GLY A 93 -23.59 -1.11 -7.03
C GLY A 93 -23.94 -1.56 -8.44
N SER A 94 -22.98 -1.98 -9.26
CA SER A 94 -23.27 -2.51 -10.60
C SER A 94 -23.88 -3.92 -10.55
N TRP A 95 -24.63 -4.27 -11.59
CA TRP A 95 -25.16 -5.62 -11.77
C TRP A 95 -24.07 -6.68 -11.80
N ALA A 96 -22.91 -6.35 -12.43
CA ALA A 96 -21.78 -7.25 -12.57
C ALA A 96 -21.13 -7.57 -11.22
N LYS A 97 -20.97 -6.56 -10.34
CA LYS A 97 -20.50 -6.76 -8.97
C LYS A 97 -21.48 -7.54 -8.13
N GLY A 98 -22.79 -7.24 -8.24
CA GLY A 98 -23.86 -8.00 -7.58
C GLY A 98 -23.84 -9.46 -8.01
N PHE A 99 -23.74 -9.74 -9.31
CA PHE A 99 -23.62 -11.08 -9.84
C PHE A 99 -22.36 -11.80 -9.32
N ALA A 100 -21.20 -11.16 -9.36
CA ALA A 100 -19.96 -11.73 -8.81
C ALA A 100 -20.09 -12.10 -7.33
N THR A 101 -20.68 -11.22 -6.52
CA THR A 101 -20.91 -11.45 -5.08
C THR A 101 -21.83 -12.66 -4.83
N VAL A 102 -22.92 -12.81 -5.61
CA VAL A 102 -23.82 -13.97 -5.53
C VAL A 102 -23.08 -15.25 -5.92
N MET A 103 -22.15 -15.18 -6.87
CA MET A 103 -21.30 -16.31 -7.27
C MET A 103 -20.16 -16.60 -6.29
N GLY A 104 -20.10 -15.91 -5.16
CA GLY A 104 -19.14 -16.15 -4.09
C GLY A 104 -17.83 -15.35 -4.20
N ASP A 105 -17.77 -14.36 -5.07
CA ASP A 105 -16.60 -13.48 -5.20
C ASP A 105 -16.39 -12.69 -3.90
N LYS A 106 -15.18 -12.80 -3.36
CA LYS A 106 -14.72 -12.09 -2.15
C LYS A 106 -13.37 -11.41 -2.46
N PRO A 107 -13.40 -10.19 -3.02
CA PRO A 107 -12.18 -9.49 -3.43
C PRO A 107 -11.15 -9.38 -2.31
N SER A 108 -9.89 -9.61 -2.65
CA SER A 108 -8.73 -9.44 -1.78
C SER A 108 -7.69 -8.59 -2.51
N MET A 109 -7.86 -7.26 -2.45
CA MET A 109 -7.04 -6.33 -3.25
C MET A 109 -5.64 -6.10 -2.68
N TRP A 110 -5.36 -6.62 -1.49
CA TRP A 110 -4.04 -6.53 -0.83
C TRP A 110 -2.99 -7.49 -1.43
N ASP A 111 -3.42 -8.64 -1.99
CA ASP A 111 -2.55 -9.60 -2.65
C ASP A 111 -3.25 -10.19 -3.89
N SER A 112 -2.73 -9.87 -5.07
CA SER A 112 -3.27 -10.32 -6.35
C SER A 112 -3.13 -11.83 -6.57
N VAL A 113 -2.13 -12.47 -5.96
CA VAL A 113 -1.94 -13.92 -6.06
C VAL A 113 -2.97 -14.63 -5.19
N TYR A 114 -3.14 -14.18 -3.95
CA TYR A 114 -4.17 -14.69 -3.06
C TYR A 114 -5.58 -14.47 -3.61
N ASP A 115 -5.85 -13.29 -4.18
CA ASP A 115 -7.13 -12.98 -4.84
C ASP A 115 -7.42 -13.95 -6.00
N ALA A 116 -6.41 -14.22 -6.83
CA ALA A 116 -6.54 -15.17 -7.94
C ALA A 116 -6.72 -16.63 -7.47
N GLN A 117 -6.08 -17.04 -6.38
CA GLN A 117 -6.26 -18.36 -5.77
C GLN A 117 -7.67 -18.52 -5.19
N ARG A 118 -8.19 -17.47 -4.54
CA ARG A 118 -9.48 -17.49 -3.85
C ARG A 118 -10.67 -17.39 -4.79
N ASN A 119 -10.62 -16.46 -5.75
CA ASN A 119 -11.73 -16.08 -6.61
C ASN A 119 -11.58 -16.59 -8.05
N GLY A 120 -10.45 -17.22 -8.35
CA GLY A 120 -10.06 -17.64 -9.69
C GLY A 120 -9.32 -16.54 -10.47
N PRO A 121 -8.30 -16.94 -11.27
CA PRO A 121 -7.43 -15.99 -11.96
C PRO A 121 -8.17 -15.11 -12.98
N LEU A 122 -9.22 -15.62 -13.60
CA LEU A 122 -10.01 -14.87 -14.58
C LEU A 122 -10.83 -13.75 -13.89
N VAL A 123 -11.44 -14.03 -12.75
CA VAL A 123 -12.23 -13.06 -12.00
C VAL A 123 -11.32 -11.96 -11.41
N ALA A 124 -10.21 -12.35 -10.78
CA ALA A 124 -9.23 -11.41 -10.27
C ALA A 124 -8.65 -10.51 -11.37
N PHE A 125 -8.34 -11.08 -12.53
CA PHE A 125 -7.85 -10.35 -13.69
C PHE A 125 -8.89 -9.36 -14.24
N THR A 126 -10.14 -9.81 -14.46
CA THR A 126 -11.20 -8.97 -15.03
C THR A 126 -11.58 -7.81 -14.11
N ARG A 127 -11.51 -8.00 -12.79
CA ARG A 127 -11.76 -6.95 -11.81
C ARG A 127 -10.78 -5.78 -11.96
N GLN A 128 -9.56 -6.04 -12.39
CA GLN A 128 -8.50 -5.04 -12.52
C GLN A 128 -8.41 -4.42 -13.93
N LEU A 129 -9.24 -4.88 -14.88
CA LEU A 129 -9.20 -4.35 -16.26
C LEU A 129 -9.64 -2.89 -16.37
N ASN A 130 -10.58 -2.44 -15.55
CA ASN A 130 -11.20 -1.13 -15.71
C ASN A 130 -11.66 -0.52 -14.37
N PRO A 131 -10.73 -0.23 -13.43
CA PRO A 131 -11.09 0.51 -12.23
C PRO A 131 -11.40 1.96 -12.60
N LYS A 132 -12.43 2.53 -11.99
CA LYS A 132 -12.61 3.98 -11.98
C LYS A 132 -11.55 4.59 -11.07
N VAL A 133 -10.83 5.59 -11.57
CA VAL A 133 -9.78 6.26 -10.77
C VAL A 133 -10.38 7.37 -9.92
N MET A 134 -11.02 8.34 -10.56
CA MET A 134 -11.63 9.52 -9.92
C MET A 134 -12.86 9.96 -10.68
N VAL A 135 -13.76 10.65 -9.99
CA VAL A 135 -14.83 11.40 -10.66
C VAL A 135 -14.25 12.73 -11.15
N LYS A 136 -14.46 13.03 -12.42
CA LYS A 136 -14.04 14.32 -12.99
C LYS A 136 -14.95 15.42 -12.42
N PRO A 137 -14.39 16.46 -11.76
CA PRO A 137 -15.18 17.61 -11.30
C PRO A 137 -15.84 18.36 -12.47
N ASP A 138 -17.01 18.95 -12.23
CA ASP A 138 -17.77 19.67 -13.27
C ASP A 138 -17.01 20.88 -13.84
N ASP A 139 -16.21 21.56 -13.00
CA ASP A 139 -15.40 22.73 -13.35
C ASP A 139 -13.98 22.38 -13.80
N TYR A 140 -13.66 21.10 -14.04
CA TYR A 140 -12.34 20.67 -14.47
C TYR A 140 -12.07 21.11 -15.91
N SER A 141 -11.33 22.20 -16.04
CA SER A 141 -10.93 22.81 -17.31
C SER A 141 -9.47 23.29 -17.24
N GLU A 142 -8.87 23.54 -18.40
CA GLU A 142 -7.51 24.10 -18.46
C GLU A 142 -7.43 25.45 -17.76
N GLU A 143 -8.46 26.30 -17.91
CA GLU A 143 -8.53 27.61 -17.28
C GLU A 143 -8.58 27.49 -15.75
N THR A 144 -9.45 26.64 -15.21
CA THR A 144 -9.55 26.39 -13.78
C THR A 144 -8.21 25.87 -13.23
N MET A 145 -7.55 24.96 -13.94
CA MET A 145 -6.25 24.42 -13.50
C MET A 145 -5.15 25.48 -13.51
N LYS A 146 -5.13 26.38 -14.48
CA LYS A 146 -4.20 27.53 -14.50
C LYS A 146 -4.43 28.47 -13.32
N GLN A 147 -5.68 28.74 -12.98
CA GLN A 147 -6.03 29.58 -11.81
C GLN A 147 -5.59 28.93 -10.50
N VAL A 148 -5.83 27.62 -10.34
CA VAL A 148 -5.37 26.85 -9.17
C VAL A 148 -3.85 26.86 -9.07
N ALA A 149 -3.13 26.61 -10.18
CA ALA A 149 -1.68 26.64 -10.22
C ALA A 149 -1.13 28.02 -9.80
N ALA A 150 -1.65 29.12 -10.40
CA ALA A 150 -1.24 30.50 -10.07
C ALA A 150 -1.51 30.85 -8.60
N ARG A 151 -2.63 30.39 -8.02
CA ARG A 151 -2.94 30.56 -6.59
C ARG A 151 -1.85 29.93 -5.71
N TYR A 152 -1.48 28.68 -5.98
CA TYR A 152 -0.54 27.96 -5.14
C TYR A 152 0.93 28.31 -5.45
N GLU A 153 1.26 28.83 -6.64
CA GLU A 153 2.54 29.49 -6.88
C GLU A 153 2.72 30.71 -5.98
N LYS A 154 1.67 31.54 -5.84
CA LYS A 154 1.68 32.70 -4.94
C LYS A 154 1.79 32.27 -3.47
N ALA A 155 1.08 31.20 -3.07
CA ALA A 155 1.17 30.64 -1.72
C ALA A 155 2.58 30.11 -1.42
N ALA A 156 3.17 29.36 -2.37
CA ALA A 156 4.53 28.85 -2.25
C ALA A 156 5.55 29.98 -2.10
N LYS A 157 5.47 31.04 -2.90
CA LYS A 157 6.34 32.24 -2.76
C LYS A 157 6.24 32.87 -1.38
N LYS A 158 5.03 32.96 -0.81
CA LYS A 158 4.81 33.52 0.53
C LYS A 158 5.43 32.64 1.63
N ILE A 159 5.29 31.32 1.53
CA ILE A 159 5.90 30.36 2.46
C ILE A 159 7.43 30.43 2.33
N ASN A 160 7.95 30.34 1.10
CA ASN A 160 9.38 30.27 0.81
C ASN A 160 10.14 31.56 1.17
N ALA A 161 9.46 32.69 1.28
CA ALA A 161 10.06 33.92 1.80
C ALA A 161 10.45 33.83 3.29
N LYS A 162 9.93 32.87 4.01
CA LYS A 162 10.17 32.66 5.44
C LYS A 162 11.02 31.41 5.73
N ARG A 163 11.25 30.55 4.74
CA ARG A 163 11.97 29.28 4.90
C ARG A 163 13.31 29.32 4.17
N SER A 164 14.33 28.74 4.79
CA SER A 164 15.71 28.85 4.30
C SER A 164 16.22 27.56 3.66
N ALA A 165 15.81 26.39 4.15
CA ALA A 165 16.31 25.08 3.73
C ALA A 165 15.56 24.52 2.50
N ASN A 166 16.08 23.43 1.95
CA ASN A 166 15.37 22.55 1.01
C ASN A 166 15.21 21.17 1.67
N MET A 167 14.17 20.41 1.30
CA MET A 167 14.00 19.06 1.83
C MET A 167 15.20 18.14 1.50
N THR A 168 15.81 18.36 0.36
CA THR A 168 16.98 17.59 -0.12
C THR A 168 18.29 17.93 0.59
N ASP A 169 18.30 18.94 1.45
CA ASP A 169 19.46 19.27 2.30
C ASP A 169 19.60 18.28 3.47
N SER A 170 18.64 17.36 3.63
CA SER A 170 18.64 16.29 4.63
C SER A 170 18.38 14.92 3.99
N THR A 171 18.87 13.86 4.63
CA THR A 171 18.34 12.51 4.41
C THR A 171 16.98 12.42 5.09
N VAL A 172 15.94 12.04 4.34
CA VAL A 172 14.61 11.85 4.87
C VAL A 172 14.26 10.36 4.87
N ILE A 173 13.82 9.87 6.01
CA ILE A 173 13.44 8.47 6.23
C ILE A 173 11.96 8.43 6.61
N TYR A 174 11.13 7.84 5.76
CA TYR A 174 9.77 7.48 6.14
C TYR A 174 9.80 6.08 6.73
N VAL A 175 9.34 5.96 7.96
CA VAL A 175 9.18 4.68 8.66
C VAL A 175 7.68 4.42 8.80
N LEU A 176 7.16 3.55 7.95
CA LEU A 176 5.86 2.96 8.10
C LEU A 176 6.02 1.75 9.02
N SER A 177 5.58 1.91 10.27
CA SER A 177 5.63 0.86 11.28
C SER A 177 4.37 0.01 11.20
N GLU A 178 4.54 -1.23 10.78
CA GLU A 178 3.45 -2.19 10.57
C GLU A 178 2.58 -2.36 11.81
N SER A 179 1.29 -2.16 11.65
CA SER A 179 0.24 -2.32 12.69
C SER A 179 0.54 -1.57 13.99
N PHE A 180 1.34 -0.50 13.99
CA PHE A 180 1.77 0.18 15.20
C PHE A 180 0.76 1.23 15.69
N SER A 181 0.24 1.03 16.89
CA SER A 181 -0.71 1.93 17.55
C SER A 181 -0.66 1.74 19.06
N ASP A 182 -1.24 2.68 19.82
CA ASP A 182 -1.36 2.60 21.27
C ASP A 182 -2.58 1.76 21.70
N PRO A 183 -2.41 0.54 22.23
CA PRO A 183 -3.52 -0.30 22.65
C PRO A 183 -4.37 0.31 23.77
N SER A 184 -3.81 1.23 24.55
CA SER A 184 -4.53 1.87 25.65
C SER A 184 -5.65 2.81 25.20
N ARG A 185 -5.66 3.20 23.93
CA ARG A 185 -6.72 4.01 23.32
C ARG A 185 -7.90 3.21 22.78
N VAL A 186 -7.79 1.89 22.75
CA VAL A 186 -8.88 1.04 22.22
C VAL A 186 -10.06 1.06 23.20
N PRO A 187 -11.25 1.46 22.77
CA PRO A 187 -12.42 1.52 23.65
C PRO A 187 -12.76 0.14 24.24
N GLY A 188 -13.11 0.12 25.51
CA GLY A 188 -13.43 -1.13 26.20
C GLY A 188 -12.24 -1.99 26.63
N LEU A 189 -11.00 -1.55 26.34
CA LEU A 189 -9.78 -2.27 26.69
C LEU A 189 -9.05 -1.59 27.87
N LYS A 190 -8.51 -2.40 28.77
CA LYS A 190 -7.57 -2.00 29.81
C LYS A 190 -6.30 -2.82 29.66
N VAL A 191 -5.16 -2.15 29.61
CA VAL A 191 -3.82 -2.75 29.59
C VAL A 191 -3.13 -2.51 30.92
N ASN A 192 -2.28 -3.45 31.35
CA ASN A 192 -1.62 -3.38 32.66
C ASN A 192 -0.44 -2.40 32.71
N LYS A 193 0.16 -2.10 31.55
CA LYS A 193 1.30 -1.17 31.43
C LYS A 193 1.39 -0.56 30.03
N ASP A 194 2.07 0.58 29.93
CA ASP A 194 2.35 1.26 28.66
C ASP A 194 3.30 0.42 27.80
N SER A 195 2.94 0.19 26.54
CA SER A 195 3.77 -0.53 25.57
C SER A 195 4.67 0.39 24.73
N MET A 196 4.56 1.73 24.87
CA MET A 196 5.30 2.68 24.03
C MET A 196 5.82 3.92 24.79
N PRO A 197 6.44 3.77 25.98
CA PRO A 197 6.83 4.91 26.80
C PRO A 197 7.89 5.79 26.15
N LYS A 198 8.85 5.22 25.39
CA LYS A 198 9.93 5.96 24.72
C LYS A 198 9.41 6.77 23.54
N ILE A 199 8.56 6.18 22.71
CA ILE A 199 7.90 6.89 21.60
C ILE A 199 7.02 8.01 22.16
N ARG A 200 6.35 7.82 23.28
CA ARG A 200 5.56 8.84 23.96
C ARG A 200 6.43 10.02 24.43
N GLU A 201 7.63 9.74 24.95
CA GLU A 201 8.62 10.77 25.30
C GLU A 201 9.14 11.50 24.05
N ILE A 202 9.46 10.76 22.97
CA ILE A 202 9.87 11.35 21.70
C ILE A 202 8.80 12.30 21.18
N LYS A 203 7.53 11.88 21.16
CA LYS A 203 6.39 12.70 20.74
C LYS A 203 6.25 14.00 21.53
N GLN A 204 6.58 14.00 22.81
CA GLN A 204 6.56 15.22 23.62
C GLN A 204 7.63 16.25 23.22
N ASN A 205 8.68 15.82 22.52
CA ASN A 205 9.86 16.63 22.25
C ASN A 205 10.04 17.00 20.77
N THR A 206 9.07 16.66 19.91
CA THR A 206 9.13 16.97 18.47
C THR A 206 7.73 17.15 17.88
N THR A 207 7.63 17.44 16.58
CA THR A 207 6.35 17.43 15.84
C THR A 207 5.70 16.06 15.94
N SER A 208 4.47 15.98 16.45
CA SER A 208 3.79 14.70 16.64
C SER A 208 2.28 14.85 16.84
N GLY A 209 1.55 13.76 16.66
CA GLY A 209 0.11 13.72 16.87
C GLY A 209 -0.48 12.32 16.67
N LEU A 210 -1.77 12.29 16.41
CA LEU A 210 -2.50 11.13 15.93
C LEU A 210 -2.67 11.21 14.41
N MET A 211 -2.64 10.05 13.78
CA MET A 211 -2.84 9.91 12.35
C MET A 211 -4.14 9.14 12.09
N LEU A 212 -5.01 9.70 11.25
CA LEU A 212 -6.17 8.98 10.74
C LEU A 212 -5.72 8.03 9.64
N SER A 213 -5.94 6.75 9.87
CA SER A 213 -5.68 5.68 8.91
C SER A 213 -6.92 5.38 8.08
N SER A 214 -6.75 5.17 6.78
CA SER A 214 -7.80 4.64 5.91
C SER A 214 -7.99 3.12 6.04
N GLY A 215 -7.20 2.46 6.90
CA GLY A 215 -7.22 1.01 7.12
C GLY A 215 -7.44 0.60 8.58
N TYR A 216 -8.07 -0.55 8.78
CA TYR A 216 -8.13 -1.29 10.03
C TYR A 216 -7.82 -2.76 9.77
N GLY A 217 -6.80 -3.28 10.42
CA GLY A 217 -6.35 -4.67 10.23
C GLY A 217 -5.78 -4.96 8.84
N GLY A 218 -5.37 -3.92 8.10
CA GLY A 218 -4.80 -4.04 6.76
C GLY A 218 -4.90 -2.74 5.96
N GLY A 219 -4.38 -2.78 4.73
CA GLY A 219 -4.38 -1.62 3.84
C GLY A 219 -3.07 -0.85 3.82
N THR A 220 -1.99 -1.40 4.36
CA THR A 220 -0.64 -0.80 4.46
C THR A 220 -0.21 -0.07 3.20
N ALA A 221 -0.39 -0.68 2.02
CA ALA A 221 0.01 -0.06 0.75
C ALA A 221 -0.77 1.23 0.42
N ASN A 222 -1.99 1.40 0.94
CA ASN A 222 -2.76 2.64 0.76
C ASN A 222 -2.14 3.78 1.56
N LEU A 223 -1.78 3.51 2.83
CA LEU A 223 -1.13 4.51 3.71
C LEU A 223 0.26 4.88 3.17
N GLU A 224 0.99 3.90 2.65
CA GLU A 224 2.27 4.09 1.97
C GLU A 224 2.11 4.97 0.72
N TYR A 225 1.13 4.67 -0.13
CA TYR A 225 0.82 5.48 -1.32
C TYR A 225 0.45 6.92 -0.96
N MET A 226 -0.40 7.11 0.06
CA MET A 226 -0.77 8.44 0.56
C MET A 226 0.46 9.23 1.02
N GLY A 227 1.35 8.60 1.80
CA GLY A 227 2.59 9.23 2.29
C GLY A 227 3.57 9.60 1.18
N LEU A 228 3.69 8.77 0.15
CA LEU A 228 4.61 9.01 -0.96
C LEU A 228 4.06 10.00 -2.00
N SER A 229 2.75 9.99 -2.27
CA SER A 229 2.14 10.80 -3.34
C SER A 229 1.53 12.12 -2.84
N GLY A 230 1.15 12.20 -1.56
CA GLY A 230 0.36 13.30 -1.02
C GLY A 230 -1.13 13.23 -1.40
N LEU A 231 -1.60 12.12 -1.98
CA LEU A 231 -3.00 11.91 -2.34
C LEU A 231 -3.70 11.08 -1.27
N SER A 232 -4.84 11.56 -0.78
CA SER A 232 -5.70 10.78 0.11
C SER A 232 -6.52 9.75 -0.66
N MET A 233 -6.81 8.60 -0.04
CA MET A 233 -7.75 7.60 -0.57
C MET A 233 -9.15 8.19 -0.82
N ALA A 234 -9.56 9.19 -0.05
CA ALA A 234 -10.83 9.90 -0.23
C ALA A 234 -10.98 10.62 -1.59
N ASN A 235 -9.88 10.85 -2.30
CA ASN A 235 -9.90 11.46 -3.65
C ASN A 235 -10.27 10.46 -4.75
N PHE A 236 -10.22 9.16 -4.47
CA PHE A 236 -10.46 8.12 -5.46
C PHE A 236 -11.92 7.66 -5.49
N ASP A 237 -12.33 7.11 -6.61
CA ASP A 237 -13.62 6.41 -6.70
C ASP A 237 -13.61 5.19 -5.77
N SER A 238 -14.74 4.86 -5.17
CA SER A 238 -14.87 3.73 -4.24
C SER A 238 -14.53 2.36 -4.85
N SER A 239 -14.47 2.25 -6.17
CA SER A 239 -13.99 1.05 -6.87
C SER A 239 -12.46 0.92 -6.89
N LEU A 240 -11.73 2.01 -6.63
CA LEU A 240 -10.28 2.01 -6.51
C LEU A 240 -9.90 1.85 -5.03
N THR A 241 -9.82 0.61 -4.58
CA THR A 241 -9.54 0.24 -3.19
C THR A 241 -8.05 0.04 -2.91
N SER A 242 -7.23 -0.08 -3.96
CA SER A 242 -5.78 -0.28 -3.85
C SER A 242 -5.05 0.37 -5.04
N PRO A 243 -4.52 1.60 -4.89
CA PRO A 243 -3.74 2.25 -5.94
C PRO A 243 -2.55 1.39 -6.42
N TYR A 244 -1.89 0.66 -5.53
CA TYR A 244 -0.77 -0.21 -5.86
C TYR A 244 -1.11 -1.36 -6.81
N GLN A 245 -2.35 -1.79 -6.84
CA GLN A 245 -2.80 -2.89 -7.70
C GLN A 245 -3.63 -2.43 -8.88
N GLN A 246 -4.38 -1.33 -8.74
CA GLN A 246 -5.36 -0.91 -9.73
C GLN A 246 -4.93 0.31 -10.55
N LEU A 247 -4.05 1.17 -10.01
CA LEU A 247 -3.63 2.42 -10.66
C LEU A 247 -2.17 2.36 -11.12
N VAL A 248 -1.23 2.28 -10.17
CA VAL A 248 0.21 2.40 -10.43
C VAL A 248 0.72 1.40 -11.48
N PRO A 249 0.28 0.12 -11.51
CA PRO A 249 0.73 -0.81 -12.53
C PRO A 249 0.41 -0.37 -13.96
N SER A 250 -0.64 0.42 -14.18
CA SER A 250 -1.02 0.92 -15.51
C SER A 250 -0.31 2.21 -15.93
N GLU A 251 0.32 2.90 -14.99
CA GLU A 251 1.05 4.14 -15.24
C GLU A 251 2.48 3.85 -15.75
N HIS A 252 3.03 4.75 -16.54
CA HIS A 252 4.45 4.70 -16.92
C HIS A 252 5.34 5.22 -15.80
N TRP A 253 4.86 6.19 -15.08
CA TRP A 253 5.54 6.89 -14.00
C TRP A 253 4.50 7.51 -13.07
N THR A 254 4.73 7.45 -11.76
CA THR A 254 3.86 8.02 -10.74
C THR A 254 4.62 9.06 -9.93
N PRO A 255 4.11 10.29 -9.78
CA PRO A 255 4.73 11.32 -8.97
C PRO A 255 4.78 10.91 -7.50
N THR A 256 5.98 10.93 -6.92
CA THR A 256 6.21 10.62 -5.51
C THR A 256 7.33 11.47 -4.92
N ILE A 257 7.31 11.69 -3.61
CA ILE A 257 8.23 12.58 -2.90
C ILE A 257 9.73 12.22 -3.09
N ASN A 258 10.05 10.93 -3.15
CA ASN A 258 11.44 10.45 -3.30
C ASN A 258 12.13 10.99 -4.55
N GLN A 259 11.38 11.35 -5.59
CA GLN A 259 11.90 11.90 -6.84
C GLN A 259 12.58 13.26 -6.65
N MET A 260 12.30 13.96 -5.54
CA MET A 260 12.97 15.22 -5.21
C MET A 260 14.47 15.03 -4.96
N TRP A 261 14.92 13.86 -4.51
CA TRP A 261 16.34 13.53 -4.30
C TRP A 261 17.06 13.14 -5.60
N GLY A 262 16.39 13.08 -6.72
CA GLY A 262 16.94 13.01 -8.08
C GLY A 262 17.56 11.67 -8.42
N ALA A 263 18.87 11.61 -8.56
CA ALA A 263 19.58 10.52 -9.21
C ALA A 263 19.42 9.13 -8.58
N ALA A 264 19.69 8.12 -9.41
CA ALA A 264 19.50 6.68 -9.24
C ALA A 264 20.23 6.00 -8.03
N LYS A 265 20.67 6.70 -7.03
CA LYS A 265 21.27 6.14 -5.81
C LYS A 265 20.72 6.73 -4.52
N ASN A 266 19.75 7.64 -4.65
CA ASN A 266 19.31 8.45 -3.54
C ASN A 266 17.88 8.12 -3.07
N SER A 267 17.21 7.17 -3.71
CA SER A 267 15.86 6.72 -3.33
C SER A 267 15.88 5.22 -3.06
N ILE A 268 15.69 4.82 -1.81
CA ILE A 268 15.85 3.44 -1.36
C ILE A 268 14.59 2.99 -0.63
N GLY A 269 14.06 1.83 -1.03
CA GLY A 269 13.01 1.12 -0.31
C GLY A 269 13.59 -0.04 0.50
N LEU A 270 13.08 -0.27 1.72
CA LEU A 270 13.39 -1.42 2.55
C LEU A 270 12.10 -2.03 3.08
N HIS A 271 11.92 -3.33 2.87
CA HIS A 271 10.77 -4.09 3.38
C HIS A 271 11.19 -5.53 3.67
N PRO A 272 11.30 -5.94 4.93
CA PRO A 272 11.77 -7.26 5.31
C PRO A 272 10.71 -8.35 5.09
N TYR A 273 10.18 -8.40 3.87
CA TYR A 273 9.21 -9.39 3.42
C TYR A 273 9.34 -9.67 1.92
N GLU A 274 8.35 -10.36 1.33
CA GLU A 274 8.34 -10.70 -0.09
C GLU A 274 8.25 -9.46 -0.98
N SER A 275 9.12 -9.36 -1.98
CA SER A 275 9.19 -8.20 -2.89
C SER A 275 7.92 -8.02 -3.75
N SER A 276 7.18 -9.11 -3.99
CA SER A 276 5.96 -9.14 -4.79
C SER A 276 4.73 -8.60 -4.05
N MET A 277 4.77 -8.55 -2.72
CA MET A 277 3.62 -8.10 -1.94
C MET A 277 3.19 -6.70 -2.34
N TYR A 278 1.89 -6.50 -2.61
CA TYR A 278 1.31 -5.27 -3.16
C TYR A 278 1.94 -4.82 -4.50
N SER A 279 2.55 -5.74 -5.26
CA SER A 279 3.27 -5.42 -6.49
C SER A 279 4.41 -4.40 -6.30
N ARG A 280 4.98 -4.28 -5.08
CA ARG A 280 6.00 -3.27 -4.73
C ARG A 280 7.21 -3.32 -5.64
N ALA A 281 7.71 -4.51 -6.00
CA ALA A 281 8.85 -4.65 -6.91
C ALA A 281 8.65 -3.93 -8.26
N THR A 282 7.42 -3.89 -8.77
CA THR A 282 7.04 -3.17 -10.00
C THR A 282 6.77 -1.70 -9.71
N ASN A 283 6.00 -1.40 -8.67
CA ASN A 283 5.55 -0.06 -8.35
C ASN A 283 6.71 0.86 -7.98
N TYR A 284 7.67 0.38 -7.20
CA TYR A 284 8.84 1.17 -6.79
C TYR A 284 9.72 1.61 -7.96
N LYS A 285 9.79 0.80 -9.04
CA LYS A 285 10.44 1.24 -10.28
C LYS A 285 9.74 2.43 -10.90
N LYS A 286 8.38 2.46 -10.86
CA LYS A 286 7.56 3.56 -11.39
C LYS A 286 7.58 4.79 -10.50
N PHE A 287 7.83 4.61 -9.21
CA PHE A 287 8.11 5.69 -8.25
C PHE A 287 9.54 6.24 -8.36
N GLY A 288 10.41 5.60 -9.14
CA GLY A 288 11.80 6.02 -9.32
C GLY A 288 12.72 5.64 -8.16
N PHE A 289 12.39 4.62 -7.38
CA PHE A 289 13.32 4.05 -6.41
C PHE A 289 14.48 3.35 -7.12
N SER A 290 15.69 3.61 -6.66
CA SER A 290 16.92 3.02 -7.22
C SER A 290 17.18 1.60 -6.71
N HIS A 291 16.81 1.33 -5.48
CA HIS A 291 16.95 0.03 -4.80
C HIS A 291 15.71 -0.29 -4.00
N PHE A 292 15.39 -1.59 -3.94
CA PHE A 292 14.33 -2.10 -3.07
C PHE A 292 14.81 -3.35 -2.36
N TYR A 293 15.27 -3.19 -1.13
CA TYR A 293 15.81 -4.26 -0.27
C TYR A 293 14.67 -5.03 0.38
N THR A 294 14.61 -6.34 0.14
CA THR A 294 13.55 -7.24 0.61
C THR A 294 14.13 -8.60 1.03
N LEU A 295 13.31 -9.55 1.48
CA LEU A 295 13.78 -10.93 1.71
C LEU A 295 14.02 -11.68 0.40
N THR A 296 13.27 -11.36 -0.65
CA THR A 296 13.33 -12.01 -1.96
C THR A 296 13.42 -10.96 -3.05
N GLY A 297 14.41 -11.02 -3.89
CA GLY A 297 14.60 -10.04 -4.95
C GLY A 297 16.08 -9.81 -5.26
N PRO A 298 16.40 -8.87 -6.15
CA PRO A 298 17.78 -8.58 -6.52
C PRO A 298 18.56 -7.89 -5.39
N ASP A 299 17.89 -7.05 -4.58
CA ASP A 299 18.48 -6.39 -3.43
C ASP A 299 17.92 -7.08 -2.16
N VAL A 300 18.81 -7.75 -1.42
CA VAL A 300 18.44 -8.49 -0.21
C VAL A 300 18.77 -7.66 1.02
N ILE A 301 17.83 -7.60 1.99
CA ILE A 301 18.03 -6.93 3.26
C ILE A 301 19.12 -7.63 4.10
N SER A 302 20.04 -6.85 4.69
CA SER A 302 21.27 -7.39 5.31
C SER A 302 21.02 -8.08 6.66
N HIS A 303 20.09 -7.55 7.47
CA HIS A 303 19.76 -8.09 8.78
C HIS A 303 18.34 -8.67 8.74
N GLN A 304 18.20 -9.94 9.14
CA GLN A 304 16.95 -10.70 9.05
C GLN A 304 16.60 -11.38 10.38
N ASP A 305 17.17 -10.92 11.48
CA ASP A 305 16.97 -11.51 12.80
C ASP A 305 15.51 -11.37 13.22
N LYS A 306 14.98 -12.46 13.79
CA LYS A 306 13.63 -12.58 14.36
C LYS A 306 13.72 -12.66 15.86
N ILE A 307 12.60 -12.40 16.56
CA ILE A 307 12.55 -12.48 18.02
C ILE A 307 11.75 -13.71 18.41
N ASP A 308 12.37 -14.59 19.16
CA ASP A 308 11.79 -15.85 19.66
C ASP A 308 11.08 -16.63 18.54
N ASP A 309 9.79 -16.93 18.70
CA ASP A 309 9.00 -17.70 17.73
C ASP A 309 8.21 -16.81 16.73
N SER A 310 8.50 -15.48 16.69
CA SER A 310 7.89 -14.60 15.70
C SER A 310 8.27 -15.01 14.28
N PRO A 311 7.32 -15.10 13.35
CA PRO A 311 7.62 -15.42 11.95
C PRO A 311 8.27 -14.27 11.18
N TYR A 312 8.25 -13.05 11.73
CA TYR A 312 8.67 -11.83 11.06
C TYR A 312 10.04 -11.34 11.50
N VAL A 313 10.73 -10.67 10.58
CA VAL A 313 11.98 -9.96 10.89
C VAL A 313 11.68 -8.83 11.88
N SER A 314 12.56 -8.67 12.86
CA SER A 314 12.41 -7.65 13.91
C SER A 314 12.61 -6.22 13.36
N ASP A 315 12.00 -5.25 14.04
CA ASP A 315 12.20 -3.84 13.74
C ASP A 315 13.65 -3.44 14.01
N GLU A 316 14.29 -3.99 15.04
CA GLU A 316 15.72 -3.80 15.29
C GLU A 316 16.58 -4.21 14.10
N ALA A 317 16.35 -5.39 13.51
CA ALA A 317 17.07 -5.87 12.34
C ALA A 317 16.80 -5.00 11.11
N THR A 318 15.54 -4.58 10.93
CA THR A 318 15.14 -3.66 9.86
C THR A 318 15.84 -2.32 9.99
N TYR A 319 15.92 -1.76 11.18
CA TYR A 319 16.61 -0.49 11.45
C TYR A 319 18.11 -0.60 11.32
N LYS A 320 18.74 -1.71 11.69
CA LYS A 320 20.17 -1.97 11.42
C LYS A 320 20.44 -1.93 9.91
N SER A 321 19.62 -2.61 9.11
CA SER A 321 19.74 -2.59 7.65
C SER A 321 19.55 -1.18 7.08
N THR A 322 18.60 -0.43 7.62
CA THR A 322 18.34 0.98 7.24
C THR A 322 19.54 1.85 7.54
N LEU A 323 20.11 1.73 8.75
CA LEU A 323 21.26 2.51 9.19
C LEU A 323 22.51 2.26 8.32
N GLU A 324 22.73 1.02 7.87
CA GLU A 324 23.78 0.69 6.91
C GLU A 324 23.58 1.44 5.58
N GLN A 325 22.36 1.50 5.04
CA GLN A 325 22.10 2.25 3.81
C GLN A 325 22.33 3.76 4.00
N VAL A 326 21.95 4.31 5.14
CA VAL A 326 22.20 5.72 5.47
C VAL A 326 23.70 6.02 5.56
N LYS A 327 24.49 5.09 6.10
CA LYS A 327 25.95 5.23 6.27
C LYS A 327 26.74 5.00 4.98
N LYS A 328 26.21 4.28 3.99
CA LYS A 328 26.91 3.94 2.73
C LYS A 328 27.30 5.15 1.88
N THR A 329 26.60 6.27 2.01
CA THR A 329 26.86 7.48 1.21
C THR A 329 26.88 8.73 2.05
N LYS A 330 27.68 9.72 1.62
CA LYS A 330 27.65 11.07 2.17
C LYS A 330 26.50 11.92 1.62
N SER A 331 25.95 11.53 0.46
CA SER A 331 24.84 12.23 -0.17
C SER A 331 23.57 12.06 0.65
N ASN A 332 22.70 13.06 0.62
CA ASN A 332 21.37 12.97 1.21
C ASN A 332 20.49 12.06 0.38
N GLN A 333 19.61 11.31 1.03
CA GLN A 333 18.81 10.25 0.45
C GLN A 333 17.36 10.39 0.91
N PHE A 334 16.46 9.75 0.16
CA PHE A 334 15.13 9.40 0.64
C PHE A 334 15.07 7.89 0.89
N LEU A 335 14.61 7.48 2.07
CA LEU A 335 14.38 6.08 2.39
C LEU A 335 12.91 5.84 2.78
N GLN A 336 12.29 4.87 2.14
CA GLN A 336 11.00 4.32 2.56
C GLN A 336 11.24 2.99 3.26
N VAL A 337 10.96 2.93 4.54
CA VAL A 337 11.11 1.74 5.37
C VAL A 337 9.73 1.26 5.77
N ILE A 338 9.42 0.01 5.48
CA ILE A 338 8.18 -0.65 5.90
C ILE A 338 8.57 -1.81 6.79
N THR A 339 8.19 -1.81 8.06
CA THR A 339 8.53 -2.90 8.98
C THR A 339 7.55 -4.08 8.87
N MET A 340 7.80 -5.16 9.59
CA MET A 340 6.95 -6.37 9.57
C MET A 340 6.73 -6.98 10.95
N GLN A 341 7.46 -6.57 11.98
CA GLN A 341 7.47 -7.24 13.29
C GLN A 341 6.07 -7.43 13.88
N ASN A 342 5.20 -6.43 13.74
CA ASN A 342 3.87 -6.43 14.33
C ASN A 342 2.76 -6.88 13.37
N HIS A 343 3.09 -7.56 12.28
CA HIS A 343 2.09 -8.07 11.34
C HIS A 343 1.33 -9.27 11.92
N MET A 344 0.02 -9.34 11.67
CA MET A 344 -0.84 -10.48 12.04
C MET A 344 -0.40 -11.78 11.33
N PRO A 345 -0.83 -12.97 11.82
CA PRO A 345 -1.56 -13.28 13.07
C PRO A 345 -0.64 -13.33 14.29
N TYR A 346 -1.20 -13.19 15.50
CA TYR A 346 -0.44 -13.21 16.76
C TYR A 346 -0.70 -14.50 17.55
N HIS A 347 0.39 -15.22 17.92
CA HIS A 347 0.32 -16.51 18.60
C HIS A 347 1.46 -16.63 19.60
N LYS A 348 1.33 -16.18 20.81
CA LYS A 348 2.32 -16.36 21.92
C LYS A 348 3.79 -16.41 21.47
N TRP A 349 4.17 -15.57 20.55
CA TRP A 349 5.51 -15.61 19.92
C TRP A 349 6.65 -15.37 20.89
N TYR A 350 6.40 -14.59 21.94
CA TYR A 350 7.45 -14.10 22.83
C TYR A 350 7.53 -14.96 24.09
N LYS A 351 8.71 -15.52 24.38
CA LYS A 351 8.98 -16.38 25.54
C LYS A 351 8.74 -15.66 26.87
N HIS A 352 9.01 -14.35 26.90
CA HIS A 352 8.80 -13.51 28.06
C HIS A 352 7.82 -12.38 27.71
N ASN A 353 6.57 -12.56 28.13
CA ASN A 353 5.51 -11.59 27.94
C ASN A 353 4.74 -11.38 29.26
N ASP A 354 4.91 -10.21 29.85
CA ASP A 354 4.25 -9.77 31.08
C ASP A 354 3.15 -8.73 30.82
N PHE A 355 2.83 -8.47 29.55
CA PHE A 355 1.67 -7.65 29.18
C PHE A 355 0.37 -8.42 29.43
N LYS A 356 -0.64 -7.70 29.94
CA LYS A 356 -1.97 -8.23 30.21
C LYS A 356 -3.03 -7.27 29.71
N ALA A 357 -4.07 -7.85 29.13
CA ALA A 357 -5.23 -7.13 28.63
C ALA A 357 -6.51 -7.64 29.31
N THR A 358 -7.40 -6.73 29.66
CA THR A 358 -8.70 -7.04 30.24
C THR A 358 -9.77 -6.13 29.64
N SER A 359 -11.02 -6.59 29.66
CA SER A 359 -12.17 -5.75 29.31
C SER A 359 -12.48 -4.75 30.43
N THR A 360 -12.90 -3.54 30.05
CA THR A 360 -13.52 -2.58 30.97
C THR A 360 -15.04 -2.61 30.94
N THR A 361 -15.63 -3.50 30.09
CA THR A 361 -17.07 -3.71 29.98
C THR A 361 -17.49 -4.96 30.76
N ASP A 362 -18.81 -5.18 30.89
CA ASP A 362 -19.36 -6.37 31.57
C ASP A 362 -19.07 -7.68 30.83
N LYS A 363 -18.59 -7.60 29.58
CA LYS A 363 -18.24 -8.79 28.77
C LYS A 363 -16.71 -8.98 28.80
N PRO A 364 -16.21 -10.15 29.24
CA PRO A 364 -14.79 -10.45 29.17
C PRO A 364 -14.31 -10.54 27.70
N LEU A 365 -13.03 -10.29 27.49
CA LEU A 365 -12.38 -10.60 26.20
C LEU A 365 -12.44 -12.12 25.95
N LYS A 366 -12.55 -12.51 24.69
CA LYS A 366 -12.36 -13.91 24.31
C LYS A 366 -10.90 -14.32 24.46
N ASP A 367 -10.62 -15.58 24.71
CA ASP A 367 -9.26 -16.07 24.97
C ASP A 367 -8.31 -15.80 23.79
N ASP A 368 -8.76 -15.97 22.55
CA ASP A 368 -8.00 -15.71 21.33
C ASP A 368 -7.76 -14.22 21.11
N GLU A 369 -8.76 -13.37 21.39
CA GLU A 369 -8.62 -11.93 21.34
C GLU A 369 -7.63 -11.43 22.40
N GLN A 370 -7.75 -11.90 23.64
CA GLN A 370 -6.84 -11.54 24.72
C GLN A 370 -5.39 -11.95 24.40
N GLU A 371 -5.18 -13.18 23.94
CA GLU A 371 -3.86 -13.70 23.57
C GLU A 371 -3.23 -12.85 22.46
N SER A 372 -4.00 -12.52 21.43
CA SER A 372 -3.54 -11.67 20.32
C SER A 372 -3.15 -10.28 20.81
N ILE A 373 -3.96 -9.65 21.65
CA ILE A 373 -3.69 -8.33 22.21
C ILE A 373 -2.45 -8.33 23.10
N GLU A 374 -2.29 -9.32 23.98
CA GLU A 374 -1.12 -9.44 24.86
C GLU A 374 0.17 -9.67 24.05
N THR A 375 0.12 -10.49 22.99
CA THR A 375 1.25 -10.71 22.08
C THR A 375 1.59 -9.42 21.32
N TYR A 376 0.59 -8.73 20.78
CA TYR A 376 0.75 -7.47 20.09
C TYR A 376 1.38 -6.39 20.98
N GLN A 377 0.92 -6.24 22.23
CA GLN A 377 1.50 -5.27 23.17
C GLN A 377 3.00 -5.51 23.39
N LYS A 378 3.42 -6.77 23.50
CA LYS A 378 4.84 -7.10 23.61
C LYS A 378 5.60 -6.74 22.34
N GLY A 379 5.04 -6.99 21.16
CA GLY A 379 5.61 -6.56 19.88
C GLY A 379 5.76 -5.05 19.80
N ALA A 380 4.71 -4.29 20.15
CA ALA A 380 4.75 -2.83 20.20
C ALA A 380 5.81 -2.29 21.17
N SER A 381 6.00 -2.95 22.32
CA SER A 381 7.08 -2.62 23.28
C SER A 381 8.47 -2.82 22.68
N LEU A 382 8.67 -3.86 21.90
CA LEU A 382 9.95 -4.11 21.22
C LEU A 382 10.19 -3.10 20.10
N THR A 383 9.14 -2.68 19.40
CA THR A 383 9.19 -1.57 18.42
C THR A 383 9.55 -0.24 19.10
N ASP A 384 8.99 0.03 20.29
CA ASP A 384 9.30 1.23 21.09
C ASP A 384 10.80 1.32 21.40
N ASP A 385 11.35 0.20 21.92
CA ASP A 385 12.78 0.09 22.22
C ASP A 385 13.64 0.27 20.96
N ALA A 386 13.36 -0.50 19.91
CA ALA A 386 14.12 -0.46 18.67
C ALA A 386 14.08 0.91 17.98
N THR A 387 12.92 1.61 18.02
CA THR A 387 12.78 2.95 17.45
C THR A 387 13.62 3.97 18.19
N ALA A 388 13.60 3.96 19.52
CA ALA A 388 14.41 4.88 20.32
C ALA A 388 15.91 4.66 20.08
N ASP A 389 16.37 3.41 20.02
CA ASP A 389 17.76 3.07 19.73
C ASP A 389 18.16 3.48 18.30
N PHE A 390 17.29 3.29 17.33
CA PHE A 390 17.51 3.73 15.95
C PHE A 390 17.69 5.24 15.85
N LEU A 391 16.82 6.03 16.49
CA LEU A 391 16.96 7.49 16.52
C LEU A 391 18.24 7.93 17.22
N ALA A 392 18.62 7.26 18.32
CA ALA A 392 19.87 7.53 19.02
C ALA A 392 21.12 7.26 18.15
N GLU A 393 21.09 6.22 17.30
CA GLU A 393 22.16 5.96 16.33
C GLU A 393 22.19 7.01 15.19
N LEU A 394 21.02 7.43 14.71
CA LEU A 394 20.92 8.51 13.71
C LEU A 394 21.41 9.86 14.27
N ASP A 395 21.22 10.12 15.57
CA ASP A 395 21.68 11.35 16.21
C ASP A 395 23.20 11.46 16.31
N LYS A 396 23.92 10.32 16.22
CA LYS A 396 25.39 10.28 16.20
C LYS A 396 25.99 10.62 14.82
N LEU A 397 25.14 10.67 13.77
CA LEU A 397 25.60 10.93 12.42
C LEU A 397 25.91 12.42 12.22
N GLY A 398 27.02 12.71 11.55
CA GLY A 398 27.43 14.08 11.20
C GLY A 398 26.70 14.67 9.99
N LYS A 399 25.69 13.98 9.44
CA LYS A 399 24.86 14.47 8.34
C LYS A 399 23.43 14.71 8.78
N PRO A 400 22.72 15.67 8.18
CA PRO A 400 21.32 15.93 8.50
C PRO A 400 20.43 14.73 8.19
N VAL A 401 19.59 14.35 9.17
CA VAL A 401 18.60 13.27 9.02
C VAL A 401 17.28 13.72 9.65
N THR A 402 16.21 13.50 8.90
CA THR A 402 14.82 13.70 9.39
C THR A 402 14.04 12.41 9.21
N VAL A 403 13.32 11.98 10.24
CA VAL A 403 12.51 10.77 10.27
C VAL A 403 11.04 11.16 10.38
N VAL A 404 10.21 10.63 9.49
CA VAL A 404 8.75 10.63 9.59
C VAL A 404 8.34 9.22 9.96
N PHE A 405 7.97 9.02 11.22
CA PHE A 405 7.50 7.74 11.75
C PHE A 405 5.99 7.75 11.86
N TYR A 406 5.33 6.69 11.42
CA TYR A 406 3.89 6.51 11.58
C TYR A 406 3.51 5.04 11.61
N GLY A 407 2.55 4.69 12.48
CA GLY A 407 1.87 3.41 12.41
C GLY A 407 0.85 3.44 11.28
N ASP A 408 0.79 2.41 10.46
CA ASP A 408 -0.09 2.42 9.28
C ASP A 408 -1.57 2.21 9.65
N HIS A 409 -1.89 1.23 10.48
CA HIS A 409 -3.24 0.94 10.97
C HIS A 409 -3.19 0.19 12.30
N LEU A 410 -4.33 0.09 13.00
CA LEU A 410 -4.47 -0.83 14.11
C LEU A 410 -4.53 -2.27 13.59
N PRO A 411 -4.00 -3.25 14.37
CA PRO A 411 -4.19 -4.66 14.03
C PRO A 411 -5.67 -5.05 14.16
N GLY A 412 -6.17 -5.90 13.27
CA GLY A 412 -7.56 -6.36 13.24
C GLY A 412 -7.90 -7.39 14.33
N ILE A 413 -7.46 -7.17 15.56
CA ILE A 413 -7.59 -8.13 16.69
C ILE A 413 -8.62 -7.71 17.73
N TYR A 414 -9.13 -6.50 17.67
CA TYR A 414 -10.05 -5.92 18.67
C TYR A 414 -11.50 -6.24 18.33
N SER A 415 -11.88 -7.53 18.33
CA SER A 415 -13.21 -7.96 17.91
C SER A 415 -14.32 -7.43 18.83
N SER A 416 -14.03 -7.28 20.13
CA SER A 416 -14.96 -6.71 21.10
C SER A 416 -15.23 -5.22 20.87
N ALA A 417 -14.19 -4.46 20.54
CA ALA A 417 -14.31 -3.02 20.26
C ALA A 417 -14.91 -2.75 18.87
N SER A 418 -14.55 -3.55 17.85
CA SER A 418 -15.03 -3.38 16.48
C SER A 418 -16.50 -3.83 16.27
N ALA A 419 -17.08 -4.47 17.27
CA ALA A 419 -18.51 -4.80 17.26
C ALA A 419 -19.43 -3.57 17.44
N ASP A 420 -18.88 -2.43 17.82
CA ASP A 420 -19.59 -1.14 17.96
C ASP A 420 -19.06 -0.14 16.92
N ASP A 421 -19.90 0.24 15.97
CA ASP A 421 -19.58 1.21 14.90
C ASP A 421 -19.17 2.58 15.47
N GLY A 422 -19.63 2.94 16.68
CA GLY A 422 -19.22 4.16 17.40
C GLY A 422 -17.73 4.23 17.71
N ASN A 423 -17.03 3.09 17.70
CA ASN A 423 -15.58 2.99 17.94
C ASN A 423 -14.74 3.16 16.66
N SER A 424 -15.37 3.33 15.50
CA SER A 424 -14.67 3.34 14.19
C SER A 424 -13.53 4.37 14.17
N LEU A 425 -13.77 5.60 14.63
CA LEU A 425 -12.71 6.62 14.64
C LEU A 425 -11.52 6.19 15.52
N ALA A 426 -11.75 5.68 16.72
CA ALA A 426 -10.69 5.24 17.63
C ALA A 426 -9.87 4.08 17.04
N LEU A 427 -10.53 3.18 16.30
CA LEU A 427 -9.91 2.02 15.65
C LEU A 427 -9.15 2.37 14.35
N HIS A 428 -9.26 3.63 13.90
CA HIS A 428 -8.52 4.14 12.73
C HIS A 428 -7.45 5.19 13.13
N GLN A 429 -7.16 5.38 14.42
CA GLN A 429 -6.17 6.35 14.87
C GLN A 429 -4.88 5.68 15.32
N THR A 430 -3.78 5.97 14.63
CA THR A 430 -2.43 5.54 14.97
C THR A 430 -1.59 6.71 15.49
N ASP A 431 -0.32 6.45 15.77
CA ASP A 431 0.62 7.46 16.24
C ASP A 431 1.58 7.87 15.13
N TYR A 432 1.94 9.16 15.07
CA TYR A 432 3.02 9.63 14.22
C TYR A 432 3.88 10.68 14.93
N PHE A 433 5.13 10.82 14.43
CA PHE A 433 6.00 11.94 14.77
C PHE A 433 6.95 12.26 13.60
N ILE A 434 7.46 13.49 13.59
CA ILE A 434 8.53 13.96 12.71
C ILE A 434 9.69 14.40 13.58
N TRP A 435 10.82 13.71 13.45
CA TRP A 435 12.00 13.90 14.27
C TRP A 435 13.21 14.25 13.40
N SER A 436 14.08 15.12 13.89
CA SER A 436 15.34 15.47 13.23
C SER A 436 16.51 15.33 14.17
N ASN A 437 17.65 14.86 13.65
CA ASN A 437 18.88 14.73 14.42
C ASN A 437 19.59 16.10 14.65
N LYS A 438 20.61 16.12 15.51
CA LYS A 438 21.39 17.32 15.83
C LYS A 438 21.98 18.00 14.61
N ALA A 439 22.46 17.22 13.64
CA ALA A 439 23.12 17.75 12.45
C ALA A 439 22.15 18.47 11.49
N SER A 440 20.84 18.30 11.64
CA SER A 440 19.83 18.92 10.76
C SER A 440 19.60 20.41 11.06
N GLY A 441 19.90 20.88 12.26
CA GLY A 441 19.55 22.22 12.75
C GLY A 441 18.07 22.41 13.11
N THR A 442 17.25 21.37 12.94
CA THR A 442 15.80 21.40 13.24
C THR A 442 15.40 20.39 14.32
N GLN A 443 16.38 19.92 15.09
CA GLN A 443 16.12 19.04 16.24
C GLN A 443 15.17 19.73 17.24
N GLY A 444 14.13 18.99 17.64
CA GLY A 444 13.15 19.48 18.60
C GLY A 444 12.13 20.49 18.04
N ASN A 445 12.14 20.75 16.73
CA ASN A 445 11.10 21.57 16.12
C ASN A 445 9.71 20.96 16.36
N LYS A 446 8.76 21.85 16.61
CA LYS A 446 7.33 21.53 16.71
C LYS A 446 6.57 22.47 15.81
N ILE A 447 5.84 21.91 14.86
CA ILE A 447 4.96 22.69 14.00
C ILE A 447 3.60 22.86 14.68
N GLY A 448 2.91 23.95 14.37
CA GLY A 448 1.52 24.13 14.77
C GLY A 448 0.61 23.16 13.99
N ASN A 449 -0.58 22.90 14.55
CA ASN A 449 -1.59 22.04 13.89
C ASN A 449 -1.08 20.61 13.56
N ALA A 450 -0.33 20.00 14.49
CA ALA A 450 0.22 18.66 14.33
C ALA A 450 -0.57 17.58 15.08
N ASP A 451 -1.55 17.96 15.90
CA ASP A 451 -2.25 17.04 16.80
C ASP A 451 -2.98 15.93 16.04
N TYR A 452 -3.49 16.25 14.86
CA TYR A 452 -4.16 15.31 13.94
C TYR A 452 -3.62 15.45 12.53
N SER A 453 -3.44 14.32 11.84
CA SER A 453 -2.97 14.27 10.46
C SER A 453 -3.43 13.01 9.74
N SER A 454 -3.14 12.94 8.45
CA SER A 454 -3.19 11.72 7.63
C SER A 454 -1.95 11.65 6.72
N PRO A 455 -1.57 10.47 6.19
CA PRO A 455 -0.27 10.30 5.53
C PRO A 455 -0.04 11.23 4.34
N ASN A 456 -1.10 11.62 3.63
CA ASN A 456 -1.02 12.54 2.49
C ASN A 456 -0.50 13.95 2.86
N PHE A 457 -0.53 14.33 4.14
CA PHE A 457 0.00 15.61 4.62
C PHE A 457 1.43 15.53 5.13
N PHE A 458 1.98 14.35 5.36
CA PHE A 458 3.31 14.21 5.95
C PHE A 458 4.41 14.92 5.18
N VAL A 459 4.33 14.93 3.85
CA VAL A 459 5.32 15.65 3.03
C VAL A 459 5.31 17.17 3.30
N ALA A 460 4.13 17.77 3.48
CA ALA A 460 4.00 19.19 3.78
C ALA A 460 4.41 19.50 5.23
N GLN A 461 4.05 18.64 6.18
CA GLN A 461 4.45 18.75 7.59
C GLN A 461 5.96 18.55 7.78
N ALA A 462 6.57 17.59 7.05
CA ALA A 462 8.01 17.40 7.06
C ALA A 462 8.74 18.64 6.51
N ALA A 463 8.25 19.22 5.40
CA ALA A 463 8.79 20.46 4.86
C ALA A 463 8.71 21.62 5.88
N GLU A 464 7.61 21.72 6.65
CA GLU A 464 7.46 22.72 7.69
C GLU A 464 8.40 22.46 8.87
N HIS A 465 8.48 21.23 9.36
CA HIS A 465 9.37 20.83 10.45
C HIS A 465 10.86 21.10 10.09
N MET A 466 11.24 20.90 8.84
CA MET A 466 12.60 21.09 8.34
C MET A 466 12.91 22.54 7.95
N ASP A 467 12.01 23.49 8.12
CA ASP A 467 12.12 24.86 7.58
C ASP A 467 12.38 24.88 6.07
N ALA A 468 11.88 23.87 5.35
CA ALA A 468 12.18 23.66 3.95
C ALA A 468 11.18 24.38 3.03
N LYS A 469 11.70 24.90 1.93
CA LYS A 469 10.92 25.51 0.84
C LYS A 469 9.99 24.49 0.19
N VAL A 470 8.87 24.98 -0.33
CA VAL A 470 7.80 24.15 -0.88
C VAL A 470 7.53 24.46 -2.36
N SER A 471 7.14 23.44 -3.09
CA SER A 471 6.53 23.60 -4.43
C SER A 471 5.10 24.12 -4.30
N PRO A 472 4.46 24.56 -5.41
CA PRO A 472 3.04 24.90 -5.42
C PRO A 472 2.14 23.77 -4.88
N TYR A 473 2.46 22.52 -5.23
CA TYR A 473 1.72 21.35 -4.71
C TYR A 473 1.87 21.18 -3.19
N LEU A 474 3.08 21.32 -2.65
CA LEU A 474 3.28 21.26 -1.20
C LEU A 474 2.65 22.46 -0.49
N ALA A 475 2.61 23.64 -1.10
CA ALA A 475 1.88 24.78 -0.57
C ALA A 475 0.35 24.54 -0.54
N PHE A 476 -0.19 23.84 -1.55
CA PHE A 476 -1.57 23.36 -1.54
C PHE A 476 -1.83 22.43 -0.36
N LEU A 477 -1.01 21.40 -0.17
CA LEU A 477 -1.15 20.46 0.96
C LEU A 477 -1.02 21.16 2.31
N THR A 478 -0.11 22.12 2.44
CA THR A 478 0.05 22.94 3.67
C THR A 478 -1.22 23.75 3.97
N GLU A 479 -1.79 24.43 2.96
CA GLU A 479 -3.03 25.20 3.16
C GLU A 479 -4.22 24.26 3.44
N MET A 480 -4.28 23.11 2.78
CA MET A 480 -5.33 22.13 2.97
C MET A 480 -5.29 21.55 4.39
N HIS A 481 -4.11 21.13 4.86
CA HIS A 481 -3.93 20.62 6.23
C HIS A 481 -4.30 21.66 7.30
N SER A 482 -4.05 22.96 7.06
CA SER A 482 -4.45 24.01 7.99
C SER A 482 -5.97 24.17 8.16
N LYS A 483 -6.76 23.62 7.24
CA LYS A 483 -8.23 23.71 7.21
C LYS A 483 -8.91 22.39 7.50
N ILE A 484 -8.28 21.30 7.10
CA ILE A 484 -8.76 19.92 7.25
C ILE A 484 -7.58 19.13 7.79
N SER A 485 -7.54 18.92 9.10
CA SER A 485 -6.37 18.33 9.77
C SER A 485 -6.09 16.89 9.31
N GLU A 486 -7.14 16.15 8.94
CA GLU A 486 -7.03 14.75 8.51
C GLU A 486 -8.08 14.44 7.44
N ILE A 487 -7.71 13.57 6.50
CA ILE A 487 -8.57 13.05 5.44
C ILE A 487 -8.34 11.54 5.35
N GLY A 488 -9.28 10.79 5.87
CA GLY A 488 -9.27 9.32 5.87
C GLY A 488 -10.24 8.71 4.88
#